data_d438669bb5884dc42470f3bf88cd28c6
#
_entry.id   d438669bb5884dc42470f3bf88cd28c6
#
_cell.length_a   1.000
_cell.length_b   1.000
_cell.length_c   1.000
_cell.angle_alpha   90.00
_cell.angle_beta   90.00
_cell.angle_gamma   90.00
#
_symmetry.space_group_name_H-M   'P 1'
#
loop_
_entity.id
_entity.type
_entity.pdbx_description
1 polymer ?
#
loop_
_entity_poly.entity_id
_entity_poly.type
_entity_poly.pdbx_seq_one_letter_code
_entity_poly.pdbx_strand_id
1 'polypeptide(L)'
;MKRIYLILIAAVAITFTSCSDRDMDTVKPDTGQGAPIINLPEGASQGKIMVKFKPEAASFLDAAVTRSIGGAMTRSGISDMDIILQRIGTHKLERIFPIDNRTEERTRKAGLNLWYVIHFDEDTNLEQVAKDLSQVADVAKVQFSHIIQRSYDPNVRATVLTKQAMSHVMRNTRAINVTPDDTYFNLQWGCKNDGSILQNEDKNDKGDKVVPAVTGVDVNCGEAWKLCTGDPSIIVAVLDEGVMYDHPDLKGNMWVNEAETFASKEDADGNGYAGDRYGYNFTDDKGYISYDDPNDTGHGTHVAGIISAVRNNGEGISGIAGGDKASNIGGVKIMSCQVFSGSKGCNLYQEAKAVKYAADNLSLIHISEPT
;
A
#
# COMPACT_ATOMS: atom_id res chain seq x y z
N MET A 1 29.07 -31.63 3.54
CA MET A 1 29.52 -30.67 2.51
C MET A 1 28.45 -29.59 2.40
N LYS A 2 28.72 -28.45 3.01
CA LYS A 2 27.79 -27.31 3.01
C LYS A 2 27.96 -26.59 1.67
N ARG A 3 26.95 -26.63 0.82
CA ARG A 3 26.92 -25.81 -0.40
C ARG A 3 26.42 -24.41 -0.02
N ILE A 4 27.32 -23.47 -0.01
CA ILE A 4 27.07 -22.05 0.09
C ILE A 4 26.52 -21.64 -1.27
N TYR A 5 25.22 -21.32 -1.36
CA TYR A 5 24.68 -20.64 -2.52
C TYR A 5 25.03 -19.15 -2.40
N LEU A 6 26.03 -18.74 -3.16
CA LEU A 6 26.31 -17.35 -3.42
C LEU A 6 25.20 -16.83 -4.34
N ILE A 7 24.17 -16.25 -3.78
CA ILE A 7 23.21 -15.48 -4.56
C ILE A 7 23.92 -14.19 -4.92
N LEU A 8 24.30 -14.09 -6.20
CA LEU A 8 24.73 -12.84 -6.80
C LEU A 8 23.51 -11.92 -6.78
N ILE A 9 23.41 -11.06 -5.76
CA ILE A 9 22.56 -9.89 -5.81
C ILE A 9 23.22 -9.00 -6.86
N ALA A 10 22.76 -9.10 -8.11
CA ALA A 10 22.94 -8.03 -9.05
C ALA A 10 22.19 -6.86 -8.45
N ALA A 11 22.90 -6.01 -7.72
CA ALA A 11 22.46 -4.67 -7.43
C ALA A 11 22.27 -4.01 -8.80
N VAL A 12 21.04 -4.10 -9.32
CA VAL A 12 20.56 -3.13 -10.25
C VAL A 12 20.46 -1.88 -9.40
N ALA A 13 21.54 -1.11 -9.39
CA ALA A 13 21.49 0.28 -9.08
C ALA A 13 20.60 0.90 -10.16
N ILE A 14 19.29 0.77 -9.97
CA ILE A 14 18.34 1.71 -10.55
C ILE A 14 18.71 2.98 -9.80
N THR A 15 19.59 3.76 -10.42
CA THR A 15 19.71 5.15 -10.12
C THR A 15 18.32 5.69 -10.31
N PHE A 16 17.64 5.96 -9.19
CA PHE A 16 16.48 6.82 -9.14
C PHE A 16 16.96 8.23 -9.51
N THR A 17 17.29 8.42 -10.78
CA THR A 17 17.42 9.73 -11.41
C THR A 17 16.15 9.94 -12.21
N SER A 18 15.02 10.00 -11.51
CA SER A 18 13.84 10.61 -12.04
C SER A 18 12.82 10.85 -10.93
N CYS A 19 13.18 11.67 -10.03
CA CYS A 19 12.36 12.77 -9.59
C CYS A 19 13.40 13.88 -9.53
N SER A 20 13.18 14.94 -10.30
CA SER A 20 13.92 16.15 -10.07
C SER A 20 14.05 16.32 -8.57
N ASP A 21 15.27 16.54 -8.08
CA ASP A 21 15.52 17.24 -6.85
C ASP A 21 14.73 18.55 -6.89
N ARG A 22 13.41 18.48 -6.73
CA ARG A 22 12.77 19.48 -5.91
C ARG A 22 13.32 19.12 -4.56
N ASP A 23 14.38 19.82 -4.18
CA ASP A 23 14.84 19.92 -2.82
C ASP A 23 13.60 19.73 -1.95
N MET A 24 13.57 18.66 -1.13
CA MET A 24 12.73 18.73 0.05
C MET A 24 13.30 19.91 0.79
N ASP A 25 12.69 21.08 0.54
CA ASP A 25 12.99 22.28 1.26
C ASP A 25 12.77 21.95 2.72
N THR A 26 13.83 21.38 3.32
CA THR A 26 13.99 21.52 4.73
C THR A 26 13.96 23.02 4.91
N VAL A 27 12.85 23.54 5.40
CA VAL A 27 12.81 24.88 5.95
C VAL A 27 14.04 24.91 6.83
N LYS A 28 15.07 25.70 6.40
CA LYS A 28 16.30 25.83 7.18
C LYS A 28 15.82 26.16 8.57
N PRO A 29 16.18 25.39 9.61
CA PRO A 29 15.71 25.68 10.93
C PRO A 29 16.02 27.16 11.16
N ASP A 30 15.00 27.93 11.44
CA ASP A 30 15.17 29.23 12.04
C ASP A 30 16.11 28.96 13.21
N THR A 31 17.20 29.69 13.36
CA THR A 31 18.31 29.45 14.29
C THR A 31 17.91 29.57 15.77
N GLY A 32 16.65 29.37 16.11
CA GLY A 32 16.06 29.23 17.44
C GLY A 32 15.86 27.76 17.79
N GLN A 33 16.56 27.32 18.75
CA GLN A 33 16.59 26.14 19.64
C GLN A 33 15.46 25.06 19.62
N GLY A 34 14.59 24.97 18.60
CA GLY A 34 13.45 24.02 18.52
C GLY A 34 13.74 22.76 17.70
N ALA A 35 12.85 21.76 17.82
CA ALA A 35 12.87 20.57 16.99
C ALA A 35 12.59 20.91 15.51
N PRO A 36 13.23 20.22 14.53
CA PRO A 36 12.99 20.47 13.11
C PRO A 36 11.53 20.19 12.73
N ILE A 37 10.97 21.09 11.91
CA ILE A 37 9.67 20.93 11.26
C ILE A 37 9.92 20.42 9.85
N ILE A 38 9.25 19.33 9.47
CA ILE A 38 9.43 18.64 8.20
C ILE A 38 8.21 18.88 7.33
N ASN A 39 8.41 19.05 6.05
CA ASN A 39 7.46 19.42 5.01
C ASN A 39 6.95 20.86 5.16
N LEU A 40 6.20 21.31 4.14
CA LEU A 40 5.59 22.62 4.10
C LEU A 40 4.14 22.55 4.60
N PRO A 41 3.58 23.64 5.15
CA PRO A 41 2.19 23.65 5.60
C PRO A 41 1.18 23.69 4.42
N GLU A 42 1.63 24.10 3.22
CA GLU A 42 0.77 24.19 2.04
C GLU A 42 0.25 22.81 1.63
N GLY A 43 -1.06 22.67 1.56
CA GLY A 43 -1.73 21.41 1.22
C GLY A 43 -1.71 20.36 2.33
N ALA A 44 -1.20 20.69 3.52
CA ALA A 44 -1.26 19.79 4.67
C ALA A 44 -2.69 19.63 5.19
N SER A 45 -2.99 18.47 5.76
CA SER A 45 -4.27 18.15 6.36
C SER A 45 -4.51 19.02 7.60
N GLN A 46 -5.58 19.80 7.62
CA GLN A 46 -5.99 20.58 8.79
C GLN A 46 -6.37 19.64 9.95
N GLY A 47 -6.18 20.10 11.17
CA GLY A 47 -6.54 19.35 12.38
C GLY A 47 -5.67 18.12 12.67
N LYS A 48 -4.56 17.93 11.93
CA LYS A 48 -3.65 16.79 12.10
C LYS A 48 -2.20 17.20 11.95
N ILE A 49 -1.36 16.72 12.87
CA ILE A 49 0.08 16.91 12.78
C ILE A 49 0.81 15.70 13.37
N MET A 50 1.93 15.34 12.76
CA MET A 50 2.75 14.23 13.23
C MET A 50 3.87 14.76 14.12
N VAL A 51 4.15 14.03 15.20
CA VAL A 51 5.29 14.34 16.08
C VAL A 51 6.11 13.09 16.36
N LYS A 52 7.42 13.24 16.36
CA LYS A 52 8.33 12.24 16.91
C LYS A 52 8.85 12.73 18.24
N PHE A 53 8.64 11.96 19.29
CA PHE A 53 9.21 12.24 20.59
C PHE A 53 10.67 11.76 20.70
N LYS A 54 11.41 12.30 21.66
CA LYS A 54 12.75 11.81 22.03
C LYS A 54 12.64 10.49 22.80
N PRO A 55 13.68 9.66 22.82
CA PRO A 55 13.65 8.37 23.54
C PRO A 55 13.31 8.50 25.03
N GLU A 56 13.72 9.61 25.66
CA GLU A 56 13.51 9.89 27.08
C GLU A 56 12.02 10.03 27.44
N ALA A 57 11.18 10.41 26.45
CA ALA A 57 9.73 10.54 26.63
C ALA A 57 9.00 9.18 26.64
N ALA A 58 9.65 8.09 26.22
CA ALA A 58 9.00 6.80 26.01
C ALA A 58 8.18 6.31 27.21
N SER A 59 8.74 6.42 28.43
CA SER A 59 8.05 5.95 29.63
C SER A 59 6.78 6.74 29.96
N PHE A 60 6.74 8.04 29.70
CA PHE A 60 5.55 8.87 29.88
C PHE A 60 4.47 8.49 28.86
N LEU A 61 4.86 8.30 27.60
CA LEU A 61 3.96 7.90 26.51
C LEU A 61 3.38 6.51 26.74
N ASP A 62 4.18 5.53 27.12
CA ASP A 62 3.73 4.18 27.45
C ASP A 62 2.73 4.20 28.62
N ALA A 63 2.98 4.99 29.66
CA ALA A 63 2.06 5.17 30.76
C ALA A 63 0.77 5.87 30.33
N ALA A 64 0.83 6.81 29.39
CA ALA A 64 -0.36 7.48 28.83
C ALA A 64 -1.19 6.52 27.99
N VAL A 65 -0.58 5.70 27.13
CA VAL A 65 -1.25 4.64 26.37
C VAL A 65 -1.96 3.68 27.32
N THR A 66 -1.28 3.21 28.36
CA THR A 66 -1.85 2.27 29.34
C THR A 66 -3.06 2.88 30.07
N ARG A 67 -3.03 4.17 30.39
CA ARG A 67 -4.15 4.85 31.07
C ARG A 67 -5.36 5.10 30.17
N SER A 68 -5.18 5.10 28.85
CA SER A 68 -6.24 5.37 27.89
C SER A 68 -6.97 4.12 27.39
N ILE A 69 -6.73 2.95 27.98
CA ILE A 69 -7.39 1.69 27.61
C ILE A 69 -8.91 1.89 27.68
N GLY A 70 -9.58 1.74 26.52
CA GLY A 70 -11.03 1.92 26.39
C GLY A 70 -11.48 3.34 26.03
N GLY A 71 -10.57 4.31 25.81
CA GLY A 71 -10.87 5.68 25.40
C GLY A 71 -9.78 6.31 24.55
N ALA A 72 -10.07 7.45 23.91
CA ALA A 72 -9.08 8.21 23.17
C ALA A 72 -8.02 8.80 24.12
N MET A 73 -6.74 8.58 23.83
CA MET A 73 -5.67 9.28 24.51
C MET A 73 -5.66 10.76 24.07
N THR A 74 -5.74 11.69 25.00
CA THR A 74 -5.72 13.14 24.74
C THR A 74 -4.57 13.86 25.44
N ARG A 75 -3.77 13.12 26.22
CA ARG A 75 -2.62 13.65 26.99
C ARG A 75 -1.42 12.73 26.83
N SER A 76 -0.24 13.33 26.77
CA SER A 76 1.03 12.61 26.66
C SER A 76 1.60 12.21 28.04
N GLY A 77 1.21 12.89 29.09
CA GLY A 77 1.86 12.81 30.42
C GLY A 77 3.11 13.67 30.56
N ILE A 78 3.43 14.48 29.54
CA ILE A 78 4.51 15.47 29.54
C ILE A 78 3.86 16.84 29.73
N SER A 79 4.21 17.53 30.80
CA SER A 79 3.48 18.76 31.23
C SER A 79 3.44 19.85 30.17
N ASP A 80 4.58 20.19 29.56
CA ASP A 80 4.62 21.26 28.55
C ASP A 80 3.85 20.86 27.27
N MET A 81 3.93 19.60 26.90
CA MET A 81 3.17 19.05 25.78
C MET A 81 1.66 19.09 26.07
N ASP A 82 1.25 18.66 27.25
CA ASP A 82 -0.16 18.58 27.64
C ASP A 82 -0.85 19.96 27.71
N ILE A 83 -0.10 21.03 28.02
CA ILE A 83 -0.57 22.42 27.94
C ILE A 83 -0.92 22.78 26.48
N ILE A 84 -0.04 22.43 25.54
CA ILE A 84 -0.29 22.68 24.11
C ILE A 84 -1.47 21.87 23.63
N LEU A 85 -1.51 20.55 23.92
CA LEU A 85 -2.59 19.65 23.53
C LEU A 85 -3.97 20.15 23.99
N GLN A 86 -4.05 20.66 25.23
CA GLN A 86 -5.28 21.25 25.76
C GLN A 86 -5.67 22.53 25.02
N ARG A 87 -4.70 23.41 24.74
CA ARG A 87 -4.94 24.69 24.07
C ARG A 87 -5.44 24.55 22.63
N ILE A 88 -4.95 23.54 21.90
CA ILE A 88 -5.34 23.29 20.49
C ILE A 88 -6.59 22.43 20.35
N GLY A 89 -7.28 22.10 21.44
CA GLY A 89 -8.49 21.26 21.38
C GLY A 89 -8.21 19.82 20.97
N THR A 90 -7.12 19.23 21.46
CA THR A 90 -6.78 17.85 21.09
C THR A 90 -7.85 16.87 21.55
N HIS A 91 -8.44 16.16 20.58
CA HIS A 91 -9.42 15.12 20.84
C HIS A 91 -8.86 13.70 20.69
N LYS A 92 -7.69 13.54 20.04
CA LYS A 92 -6.97 12.25 19.95
C LYS A 92 -5.47 12.48 19.79
N LEU A 93 -4.68 11.81 20.63
CA LEU A 93 -3.23 11.62 20.45
C LEU A 93 -3.03 10.13 20.19
N GLU A 94 -2.61 9.77 18.99
CA GLU A 94 -2.54 8.39 18.53
C GLU A 94 -1.12 8.00 18.22
N ARG A 95 -0.67 6.86 18.76
CA ARG A 95 0.57 6.22 18.32
C ARG A 95 0.39 5.74 16.87
N ILE A 96 1.24 6.22 15.94
CA ILE A 96 1.11 5.89 14.51
C ILE A 96 1.24 4.38 14.27
N PHE A 97 2.19 3.74 14.93
CA PHE A 97 2.42 2.30 14.79
C PHE A 97 1.87 1.58 16.02
N PRO A 98 0.75 0.84 15.93
CA PRO A 98 0.15 0.12 17.03
C PRO A 98 1.15 -0.82 17.73
N ILE A 99 0.83 -1.22 18.95
CA ILE A 99 1.62 -2.21 19.70
C ILE A 99 1.24 -3.58 19.11
N ASP A 100 2.24 -4.26 18.57
CA ASP A 100 2.18 -5.67 18.17
C ASP A 100 3.28 -6.40 18.94
N ASN A 101 2.89 -7.27 19.86
CA ASN A 101 3.83 -7.99 20.73
C ASN A 101 4.85 -8.83 19.94
N ARG A 102 4.51 -9.25 18.72
CA ARG A 102 5.40 -10.03 17.84
C ARG A 102 6.58 -9.20 17.34
N THR A 103 6.38 -7.89 17.19
CA THR A 103 7.33 -6.98 16.51
C THR A 103 7.70 -5.74 17.34
N GLU A 104 7.17 -5.58 18.55
CA GLU A 104 7.34 -4.37 19.38
C GLU A 104 8.82 -4.08 19.70
N GLU A 105 9.63 -5.10 19.96
CA GLU A 105 11.07 -4.91 20.21
C GLU A 105 11.75 -4.27 18.99
N ARG A 106 11.47 -4.76 17.79
CA ARG A 106 11.98 -4.22 16.53
C ARG A 106 11.47 -2.80 16.28
N THR A 107 10.20 -2.55 16.57
CA THR A 107 9.55 -1.23 16.48
C THR A 107 10.24 -0.21 17.40
N ARG A 108 10.53 -0.60 18.65
CA ARG A 108 11.25 0.25 19.61
C ARG A 108 12.71 0.48 19.21
N LYS A 109 13.41 -0.54 18.76
CA LYS A 109 14.78 -0.43 18.26
C LYS A 109 14.92 0.55 17.10
N ALA A 110 13.90 0.61 16.23
CA ALA A 110 13.81 1.56 15.11
C ALA A 110 13.33 2.96 15.55
N GLY A 111 12.87 3.14 16.79
CA GLY A 111 12.30 4.38 17.31
C GLY A 111 10.96 4.73 16.68
N LEU A 112 10.25 3.76 16.12
CA LEU A 112 8.93 3.94 15.51
C LEU A 112 7.84 4.07 16.59
N ASN A 113 8.04 3.51 17.78
CA ASN A 113 7.15 3.66 18.92
C ASN A 113 7.00 5.11 19.42
N LEU A 114 7.88 6.00 18.98
CA LEU A 114 7.91 7.41 19.39
C LEU A 114 7.16 8.33 18.42
N TRP A 115 6.61 7.80 17.33
CA TRP A 115 5.83 8.57 16.37
C TRP A 115 4.35 8.56 16.71
N TYR A 116 3.78 9.77 16.80
CA TYR A 116 2.38 10.01 17.11
C TYR A 116 1.76 10.96 16.11
N VAL A 117 0.45 10.84 15.89
CA VAL A 117 -0.37 11.85 15.23
C VAL A 117 -1.27 12.50 16.27
N ILE A 118 -1.35 13.81 16.24
CA ILE A 118 -2.22 14.63 17.09
C ILE A 118 -3.39 15.05 16.22
N HIS A 119 -4.61 14.75 16.67
CA HIS A 119 -5.84 15.21 16.07
C HIS A 119 -6.42 16.31 16.94
N PHE A 120 -6.69 17.48 16.37
CA PHE A 120 -7.12 18.68 17.08
C PHE A 120 -8.13 19.47 16.25
N ASP A 121 -8.63 20.58 16.77
CA ASP A 121 -9.66 21.38 16.12
C ASP A 121 -9.15 21.97 14.80
N GLU A 122 -9.87 21.72 13.70
CA GLU A 122 -9.46 22.10 12.32
C GLU A 122 -9.33 23.61 12.12
N ASP A 123 -10.02 24.41 12.92
CA ASP A 123 -9.94 25.88 12.90
C ASP A 123 -8.64 26.43 13.50
N THR A 124 -7.83 25.57 14.12
CA THR A 124 -6.55 25.97 14.74
C THR A 124 -5.47 26.20 13.69
N ASN A 125 -4.69 27.27 13.85
CA ASN A 125 -3.60 27.60 12.92
C ASN A 125 -2.50 26.52 12.97
N LEU A 126 -2.42 25.71 11.92
CA LEU A 126 -1.55 24.55 11.81
C LEU A 126 -0.06 24.91 11.90
N GLU A 127 0.37 26.03 11.30
CA GLU A 127 1.76 26.47 11.38
C GLU A 127 2.14 26.89 12.80
N GLN A 128 1.23 27.59 13.51
CA GLN A 128 1.47 27.96 14.89
C GLN A 128 1.54 26.74 15.79
N VAL A 129 0.70 25.74 15.59
CA VAL A 129 0.76 24.45 16.28
C VAL A 129 2.12 23.78 16.04
N ALA A 130 2.60 23.73 14.80
CA ALA A 130 3.90 23.15 14.49
C ALA A 130 5.05 23.87 15.21
N LYS A 131 5.03 25.20 15.21
CA LYS A 131 6.02 26.03 15.94
C LYS A 131 5.99 25.78 17.45
N ASP A 132 4.81 25.76 18.05
CA ASP A 132 4.67 25.53 19.49
C ASP A 132 5.15 24.14 19.89
N LEU A 133 4.76 23.11 19.13
CA LEU A 133 5.22 21.74 19.36
C LEU A 133 6.74 21.59 19.19
N SER A 134 7.33 22.33 18.26
CA SER A 134 8.77 22.29 18.03
C SER A 134 9.59 22.80 19.22
N GLN A 135 9.00 23.64 20.08
CA GLN A 135 9.65 24.20 21.28
C GLN A 135 9.60 23.27 22.50
N VAL A 136 8.80 22.18 22.44
CA VAL A 136 8.72 21.21 23.53
C VAL A 136 10.03 20.41 23.62
N ALA A 137 10.65 20.41 24.80
CA ALA A 137 11.96 19.79 24.99
C ALA A 137 12.01 18.29 24.62
N ASP A 138 10.89 17.57 24.84
CA ASP A 138 10.77 16.13 24.58
C ASP A 138 10.39 15.80 23.13
N VAL A 139 10.14 16.78 22.28
CA VAL A 139 9.87 16.61 20.86
C VAL A 139 11.18 16.53 20.08
N ALA A 140 11.33 15.52 19.23
CA ALA A 140 12.48 15.34 18.35
C ALA A 140 12.24 15.89 16.94
N LYS A 141 10.99 15.78 16.44
CA LYS A 141 10.59 16.27 15.10
C LYS A 141 9.09 16.59 15.11
N VAL A 142 8.72 17.56 14.28
CA VAL A 142 7.34 17.86 13.91
C VAL A 142 7.22 17.69 12.42
N GLN A 143 6.10 17.12 11.92
CA GLN A 143 5.92 16.88 10.50
C GLN A 143 4.48 17.16 10.11
N PHE A 144 4.29 17.95 9.05
CA PHE A 144 3.00 18.14 8.43
C PHE A 144 2.55 16.87 7.73
N SER A 145 1.26 16.53 7.84
CA SER A 145 0.66 15.38 7.19
C SER A 145 -0.08 15.83 5.94
N HIS A 146 0.25 15.25 4.80
CA HIS A 146 -0.42 15.51 3.51
C HIS A 146 -1.31 14.34 3.14
N ILE A 147 -2.31 14.61 2.32
CA ILE A 147 -3.14 13.57 1.72
C ILE A 147 -2.44 13.10 0.44
N ILE A 148 -2.17 11.79 0.38
CA ILE A 148 -1.66 11.14 -0.81
C ILE A 148 -2.83 10.95 -1.77
N GLN A 149 -2.68 11.42 -2.99
CA GLN A 149 -3.68 11.33 -4.05
C GLN A 149 -3.32 10.21 -5.02
N ARG A 150 -4.32 9.63 -5.67
CA ARG A 150 -4.09 8.69 -6.76
C ARG A 150 -3.38 9.40 -7.91
N SER A 151 -2.40 8.74 -8.52
CA SER A 151 -1.68 9.25 -9.69
C SER A 151 -2.33 8.84 -11.01
N TYR A 152 -3.21 7.83 -11.00
CA TYR A 152 -3.94 7.38 -12.18
C TYR A 152 -5.27 8.13 -12.37
N ASP A 153 -5.77 8.14 -13.61
CA ASP A 153 -7.04 8.79 -13.96
C ASP A 153 -8.23 8.08 -13.29
N PRO A 154 -8.93 8.71 -12.35
CA PRO A 154 -10.06 8.10 -11.64
C PRO A 154 -11.28 7.88 -12.56
N ASN A 155 -11.28 8.41 -13.79
CA ASN A 155 -12.33 8.18 -14.77
C ASN A 155 -12.09 6.90 -15.59
N VAL A 156 -10.87 6.38 -15.61
CA VAL A 156 -10.55 5.09 -16.22
C VAL A 156 -10.88 4.00 -15.23
N ARG A 157 -11.98 3.31 -15.45
CA ARG A 157 -12.45 2.23 -14.58
C ARG A 157 -12.28 0.87 -15.24
N ALA A 158 -12.00 -0.15 -14.43
CA ALA A 158 -12.10 -1.53 -14.87
C ALA A 158 -13.52 -1.81 -15.37
N THR A 159 -13.61 -2.32 -16.58
CA THR A 159 -14.90 -2.67 -17.20
C THR A 159 -15.10 -4.18 -17.10
N VAL A 160 -16.23 -4.62 -16.55
CA VAL A 160 -16.62 -6.02 -16.61
C VAL A 160 -16.92 -6.36 -18.06
N LEU A 161 -16.07 -7.13 -18.70
CA LEU A 161 -16.27 -7.60 -20.06
C LEU A 161 -17.29 -8.72 -20.03
N THR A 162 -18.42 -8.53 -20.73
CA THR A 162 -19.38 -9.60 -20.93
C THR A 162 -18.79 -10.68 -21.83
N LYS A 163 -19.26 -11.93 -21.69
CA LYS A 163 -18.86 -13.03 -22.60
C LYS A 163 -19.07 -12.69 -24.10
N GLN A 164 -20.05 -11.86 -24.41
CA GLN A 164 -20.31 -11.39 -25.77
C GLN A 164 -19.24 -10.39 -26.24
N ALA A 165 -18.89 -9.41 -25.43
CA ALA A 165 -17.83 -8.46 -25.77
C ALA A 165 -16.49 -9.18 -25.93
N MET A 166 -16.15 -10.09 -25.02
CA MET A 166 -14.94 -10.91 -25.12
C MET A 166 -14.93 -11.79 -26.39
N SER A 167 -16.07 -12.41 -26.75
CA SER A 167 -16.10 -13.22 -27.96
C SER A 167 -15.90 -12.42 -29.25
N HIS A 168 -16.15 -11.09 -29.21
CA HIS A 168 -15.86 -10.20 -30.33
C HIS A 168 -14.36 -9.87 -30.40
N VAL A 169 -13.73 -9.59 -29.27
CA VAL A 169 -12.29 -9.37 -29.17
C VAL A 169 -11.51 -10.63 -29.58
N MET A 170 -11.88 -11.78 -29.04
CA MET A 170 -11.20 -13.06 -29.33
C MET A 170 -11.34 -13.54 -30.77
N ARG A 171 -12.37 -13.13 -31.52
CA ARG A 171 -12.47 -13.44 -32.94
C ARG A 171 -11.42 -12.81 -33.82
N ASN A 172 -10.82 -11.72 -33.32
CA ASN A 172 -9.80 -10.97 -34.05
C ASN A 172 -8.37 -11.37 -33.63
N THR A 173 -8.21 -12.27 -32.66
CA THR A 173 -6.90 -12.79 -32.24
C THR A 173 -6.65 -14.15 -32.86
N ARG A 174 -5.45 -14.36 -33.40
CA ARG A 174 -4.99 -15.70 -33.81
C ARG A 174 -4.80 -16.55 -32.57
N ALA A 175 -5.17 -17.84 -32.65
CA ALA A 175 -4.89 -18.78 -31.57
C ALA A 175 -3.40 -18.84 -31.32
N ILE A 176 -2.97 -18.42 -30.14
CA ILE A 176 -1.59 -18.52 -29.70
C ILE A 176 -1.40 -19.94 -29.17
N ASN A 177 -0.43 -20.65 -29.73
CA ASN A 177 -0.11 -22.02 -29.30
C ASN A 177 0.72 -21.93 -28.00
N VAL A 178 0.09 -21.58 -26.89
CA VAL A 178 0.73 -21.35 -25.60
C VAL A 178 -0.11 -21.91 -24.45
N THR A 179 0.51 -22.69 -23.65
CA THR A 179 0.16 -22.91 -22.26
C THR A 179 0.48 -21.66 -21.48
N PRO A 180 -0.37 -20.95 -20.83
CA PRO A 180 -1.51 -21.38 -19.99
C PRO A 180 -2.84 -21.57 -20.72
N ASP A 181 -3.75 -22.27 -20.03
CA ASP A 181 -5.13 -22.53 -20.52
C ASP A 181 -6.14 -21.46 -20.08
N ASP A 182 -5.69 -20.41 -19.43
CA ASP A 182 -6.52 -19.32 -18.92
C ASP A 182 -7.22 -18.60 -20.06
N THR A 183 -8.52 -18.35 -19.88
CA THR A 183 -9.46 -17.93 -20.95
C THR A 183 -8.98 -16.69 -21.71
N TYR A 184 -8.32 -15.75 -21.03
CA TYR A 184 -7.93 -14.45 -21.59
C TYR A 184 -6.42 -14.28 -21.76
N PHE A 185 -5.65 -15.34 -21.58
CA PHE A 185 -4.18 -15.26 -21.72
C PHE A 185 -3.77 -14.72 -23.10
N ASN A 186 -4.48 -15.08 -24.14
CA ASN A 186 -4.23 -14.61 -25.50
C ASN A 186 -4.28 -13.08 -25.66
N LEU A 187 -4.91 -12.38 -24.71
CA LEU A 187 -5.01 -10.92 -24.71
C LEU A 187 -3.88 -10.26 -23.87
N GLN A 188 -3.12 -11.06 -23.14
CA GLN A 188 -2.02 -10.57 -22.31
C GLN A 188 -0.73 -10.39 -23.14
N TRP A 189 -0.77 -9.46 -24.11
CA TRP A 189 0.38 -9.20 -24.98
C TRP A 189 1.64 -8.79 -24.20
N GLY A 190 1.51 -8.21 -23.00
CA GLY A 190 2.64 -7.92 -22.13
C GLY A 190 3.36 -9.17 -21.66
N CYS A 191 2.66 -10.30 -21.50
CA CYS A 191 3.25 -11.60 -21.15
C CYS A 191 3.85 -12.31 -22.35
N LYS A 192 3.18 -12.21 -23.50
CA LYS A 192 3.66 -12.73 -24.78
C LYS A 192 3.03 -11.97 -25.95
N ASN A 193 3.87 -11.34 -26.74
CA ASN A 193 3.48 -10.59 -27.93
C ASN A 193 3.93 -11.32 -29.19
N ASP A 194 3.00 -11.97 -29.89
CA ASP A 194 3.26 -12.63 -31.17
C ASP A 194 2.92 -11.74 -32.38
N GLY A 195 2.57 -10.47 -32.13
CA GLY A 195 2.16 -9.52 -33.16
C GLY A 195 0.73 -9.73 -33.67
N SER A 196 -0.03 -10.68 -33.11
CA SER A 196 -1.41 -11.00 -33.57
C SER A 196 -2.46 -10.09 -32.96
N ILE A 197 -2.17 -9.41 -31.86
CA ILE A 197 -3.06 -8.41 -31.29
C ILE A 197 -3.04 -7.21 -32.22
N LEU A 198 -4.02 -7.19 -33.12
CA LEU A 198 -4.31 -6.02 -33.91
C LEU A 198 -4.77 -4.96 -32.92
N GLN A 199 -3.90 -4.00 -32.66
CA GLN A 199 -4.41 -2.75 -32.14
C GLN A 199 -5.41 -2.27 -33.18
N ASN A 200 -6.66 -2.05 -32.73
CA ASN A 200 -7.66 -1.45 -33.58
C ASN A 200 -7.01 -0.30 -34.32
N GLU A 201 -7.40 -0.07 -35.58
CA GLU A 201 -6.97 1.10 -36.37
C GLU A 201 -7.42 2.42 -35.72
N ASP A 202 -7.87 2.34 -34.48
CA ASP A 202 -8.32 3.45 -33.66
C ASP A 202 -7.13 4.41 -33.46
N LYS A 203 -7.35 5.59 -33.93
CA LYS A 203 -6.47 6.73 -33.64
C LYS A 203 -6.47 6.93 -32.15
N ASN A 204 -5.32 7.19 -31.55
CA ASN A 204 -5.28 7.67 -30.18
C ASN A 204 -6.14 8.95 -30.07
N ASP A 205 -6.47 9.39 -28.86
CA ASP A 205 -7.26 10.61 -28.62
C ASP A 205 -6.73 11.87 -29.32
N LYS A 206 -5.50 11.83 -29.82
CA LYS A 206 -4.84 12.89 -30.59
C LYS A 206 -4.93 12.68 -32.11
N GLY A 207 -5.52 11.58 -32.58
CA GLY A 207 -5.67 11.25 -33.98
C GLY A 207 -4.44 10.67 -34.67
N ASP A 208 -3.40 10.30 -33.92
CA ASP A 208 -2.21 9.66 -34.45
C ASP A 208 -2.45 8.18 -34.75
N LYS A 209 -1.84 7.65 -35.81
CA LYS A 209 -1.87 6.21 -36.09
C LYS A 209 -1.21 5.43 -34.96
N VAL A 210 -1.93 4.47 -34.42
CA VAL A 210 -1.36 3.53 -33.46
C VAL A 210 -0.33 2.65 -34.17
N VAL A 211 0.88 2.55 -33.62
CA VAL A 211 1.96 1.72 -34.17
C VAL A 211 1.56 0.26 -34.02
N PRO A 212 1.70 -0.59 -35.08
CA PRO A 212 1.42 -2.02 -34.97
C PRO A 212 2.26 -2.68 -33.86
N ALA A 213 1.68 -3.67 -33.19
CA ALA A 213 2.40 -4.48 -32.22
C ALA A 213 3.60 -5.16 -32.89
N VAL A 214 4.75 -5.10 -32.22
CA VAL A 214 5.99 -5.73 -32.71
C VAL A 214 6.19 -7.05 -31.97
N THR A 215 6.24 -8.15 -32.73
CA THR A 215 6.47 -9.49 -32.18
C THR A 215 7.70 -9.54 -31.28
N GLY A 216 7.55 -10.13 -30.10
CA GLY A 216 8.63 -10.30 -29.12
C GLY A 216 8.94 -9.08 -28.26
N VAL A 217 8.16 -7.99 -28.39
CA VAL A 217 8.23 -6.87 -27.44
C VAL A 217 7.27 -7.16 -26.29
N ASP A 218 7.76 -7.95 -25.33
CA ASP A 218 7.03 -8.43 -24.15
C ASP A 218 8.01 -8.81 -23.03
N VAL A 219 7.50 -9.25 -21.87
CA VAL A 219 8.33 -9.68 -20.73
C VAL A 219 8.68 -11.19 -20.79
N ASN A 220 8.26 -11.89 -21.85
CA ASN A 220 8.56 -13.30 -22.11
C ASN A 220 8.24 -14.25 -20.94
N CYS A 221 7.05 -14.12 -20.39
CA CYS A 221 6.60 -14.92 -19.24
C CYS A 221 6.74 -16.43 -19.49
N GLY A 222 6.53 -16.91 -20.72
CA GLY A 222 6.61 -18.32 -21.06
C GLY A 222 7.97 -18.95 -20.74
N GLU A 223 9.07 -18.24 -20.96
CA GLU A 223 10.41 -18.70 -20.59
C GLU A 223 10.66 -18.57 -19.09
N ALA A 224 10.16 -17.48 -18.46
CA ALA A 224 10.28 -17.30 -17.02
C ALA A 224 9.57 -18.42 -16.26
N TRP A 225 8.38 -18.83 -16.69
CA TRP A 225 7.60 -19.90 -16.05
C TRP A 225 8.22 -21.30 -16.15
N LYS A 226 9.19 -21.52 -17.05
CA LYS A 226 9.99 -22.75 -17.04
C LYS A 226 10.94 -22.82 -15.85
N LEU A 227 11.24 -21.67 -15.23
CA LEU A 227 12.13 -21.55 -14.09
C LEU A 227 11.36 -21.45 -12.77
N CYS A 228 10.32 -20.60 -12.72
CA CYS A 228 9.52 -20.35 -11.53
C CYS A 228 8.14 -19.78 -11.91
N THR A 229 7.09 -20.23 -11.24
CA THR A 229 5.72 -19.73 -11.43
C THR A 229 5.17 -18.99 -10.22
N GLY A 230 5.98 -18.79 -9.20
CA GLY A 230 5.64 -18.24 -7.90
C GLY A 230 5.86 -19.23 -6.76
N ASP A 231 5.77 -18.72 -5.53
CA ASP A 231 5.90 -19.50 -4.29
C ASP A 231 4.92 -18.94 -3.26
N PRO A 232 4.04 -19.76 -2.66
CA PRO A 232 3.04 -19.30 -1.69
C PRO A 232 3.65 -18.82 -0.36
N SER A 233 4.94 -19.04 -0.12
CA SER A 233 5.65 -18.45 1.03
C SER A 233 6.00 -16.99 0.84
N ILE A 234 5.90 -16.48 -0.39
CA ILE A 234 6.15 -15.08 -0.71
C ILE A 234 4.84 -14.30 -0.62
N ILE A 235 4.86 -13.24 0.17
CA ILE A 235 3.73 -12.32 0.33
C ILE A 235 4.04 -11.02 -0.38
N VAL A 236 3.13 -10.56 -1.22
CA VAL A 236 3.17 -9.27 -1.91
C VAL A 236 2.07 -8.39 -1.35
N ALA A 237 2.44 -7.31 -0.70
CA ALA A 237 1.49 -6.31 -0.23
C ALA A 237 1.18 -5.32 -1.36
N VAL A 238 -0.09 -5.17 -1.68
CA VAL A 238 -0.60 -4.21 -2.66
C VAL A 238 -1.18 -3.02 -1.90
N LEU A 239 -0.45 -1.90 -1.94
CA LEU A 239 -0.84 -0.63 -1.31
C LEU A 239 -1.56 0.20 -2.37
N ASP A 240 -2.89 0.05 -2.44
CA ASP A 240 -3.70 0.57 -3.55
C ASP A 240 -5.16 0.78 -3.10
N GLU A 241 -6.11 0.83 -4.06
CA GLU A 241 -7.52 0.55 -3.78
C GLU A 241 -7.67 -0.88 -3.22
N GLY A 242 -8.84 -1.18 -2.67
CA GLY A 242 -9.14 -2.53 -2.19
C GLY A 242 -9.03 -3.57 -3.29
N VAL A 243 -8.45 -4.72 -2.94
CA VAL A 243 -8.43 -5.90 -3.82
C VAL A 243 -9.71 -6.71 -3.60
N MET A 244 -10.37 -7.10 -4.68
CA MET A 244 -11.50 -8.04 -4.65
C MET A 244 -11.00 -9.42 -4.21
N TYR A 245 -10.97 -9.64 -2.90
CA TYR A 245 -10.37 -10.83 -2.27
C TYR A 245 -11.11 -12.14 -2.60
N ASP A 246 -12.36 -12.06 -3.02
CA ASP A 246 -13.21 -13.20 -3.43
C ASP A 246 -13.29 -13.39 -4.95
N HIS A 247 -12.51 -12.59 -5.71
CA HIS A 247 -12.45 -12.73 -7.18
C HIS A 247 -12.07 -14.17 -7.55
N PRO A 248 -12.81 -14.84 -8.46
CA PRO A 248 -12.60 -16.24 -8.81
C PRO A 248 -11.15 -16.60 -9.13
N ASP A 249 -10.46 -15.69 -9.82
CA ASP A 249 -9.09 -15.85 -10.30
C ASP A 249 -8.01 -15.40 -9.29
N LEU A 250 -8.40 -14.80 -8.15
CA LEU A 250 -7.48 -14.30 -7.11
C LEU A 250 -7.61 -15.02 -5.77
N LYS A 251 -8.81 -15.45 -5.40
CA LYS A 251 -9.12 -15.97 -4.04
C LYS A 251 -8.18 -17.07 -3.56
N GLY A 252 -7.64 -17.90 -4.47
CA GLY A 252 -6.70 -18.96 -4.14
C GLY A 252 -5.32 -18.46 -3.74
N ASN A 253 -4.97 -17.25 -4.16
CA ASN A 253 -3.69 -16.61 -3.94
C ASN A 253 -3.77 -15.39 -2.99
N MET A 254 -4.91 -15.18 -2.33
CA MET A 254 -4.96 -14.16 -1.28
C MET A 254 -4.15 -14.62 -0.06
N TRP A 255 -3.45 -13.68 0.57
CA TRP A 255 -2.93 -13.83 1.93
C TRP A 255 -4.10 -13.86 2.91
N VAL A 256 -3.98 -14.67 3.94
CA VAL A 256 -5.03 -14.83 4.95
C VAL A 256 -4.41 -14.79 6.34
N ASN A 257 -4.87 -13.86 7.17
CA ASN A 257 -4.65 -13.91 8.61
C ASN A 257 -5.68 -14.90 9.21
N GLU A 258 -5.22 -16.14 9.50
CA GLU A 258 -6.11 -17.19 9.98
C GLU A 258 -6.62 -16.94 11.41
N ALA A 259 -5.94 -16.09 12.17
CA ALA A 259 -6.38 -15.73 13.53
C ALA A 259 -7.61 -14.81 13.52
N GLU A 260 -7.84 -14.10 12.40
CA GLU A 260 -8.84 -13.06 12.30
C GLU A 260 -10.11 -13.49 11.57
N THR A 261 -11.23 -12.92 12.02
CA THR A 261 -12.51 -12.99 11.30
C THR A 261 -12.68 -11.73 10.46
N PHE A 262 -12.94 -11.88 9.16
CA PHE A 262 -13.07 -10.77 8.23
C PHE A 262 -14.02 -9.67 8.75
N ALA A 263 -13.52 -8.44 8.74
CA ALA A 263 -14.25 -7.24 9.16
C ALA A 263 -14.79 -7.28 10.60
N SER A 264 -14.27 -8.16 11.46
CA SER A 264 -14.55 -8.15 12.90
C SER A 264 -14.11 -6.83 13.52
N LYS A 265 -14.73 -6.48 14.65
CA LYS A 265 -14.24 -5.40 15.53
C LYS A 265 -13.27 -5.90 16.60
N GLU A 266 -13.08 -7.20 16.67
CA GLU A 266 -12.16 -7.85 17.57
C GLU A 266 -10.81 -8.04 16.86
N ASP A 267 -9.75 -7.63 17.51
CA ASP A 267 -8.36 -7.86 17.13
C ASP A 267 -7.91 -9.13 17.87
N ALA A 268 -8.07 -10.28 17.21
CA ALA A 268 -7.91 -11.57 17.86
C ALA A 268 -6.44 -11.98 18.01
N ASP A 269 -5.54 -11.48 17.16
CA ASP A 269 -4.10 -11.76 17.25
C ASP A 269 -3.30 -10.66 17.98
N GLY A 270 -3.97 -9.56 18.36
CA GLY A 270 -3.36 -8.46 19.13
C GLY A 270 -2.33 -7.65 18.36
N ASN A 271 -2.48 -7.56 17.04
CA ASN A 271 -1.56 -6.82 16.17
C ASN A 271 -1.91 -5.32 16.04
N GLY A 272 -3.06 -4.90 16.57
CA GLY A 272 -3.59 -3.53 16.51
C GLY A 272 -4.49 -3.27 15.30
N TYR A 273 -4.88 -4.31 14.53
CA TYR A 273 -5.68 -4.20 13.30
C TYR A 273 -6.83 -5.20 13.28
N ALA A 274 -7.94 -4.84 13.94
CA ALA A 274 -9.10 -5.72 14.10
C ALA A 274 -9.70 -6.17 12.75
N GLY A 275 -9.93 -7.46 12.59
CA GLY A 275 -10.64 -8.05 11.46
C GLY A 275 -9.86 -8.09 10.15
N ASP A 276 -8.55 -8.03 10.19
CA ASP A 276 -7.62 -7.91 9.07
C ASP A 276 -7.35 -9.20 8.28
N ARG A 277 -8.38 -10.03 8.09
CA ARG A 277 -8.26 -11.36 7.49
C ARG A 277 -7.56 -11.41 6.13
N TYR A 278 -7.81 -10.42 5.24
CA TYR A 278 -7.20 -10.35 3.89
C TYR A 278 -6.27 -9.15 3.72
N GLY A 279 -5.97 -8.47 4.81
CA GLY A 279 -5.29 -7.19 4.88
C GLY A 279 -6.15 -6.15 5.59
N TYR A 280 -5.86 -4.86 5.41
CA TYR A 280 -6.49 -3.80 6.17
C TYR A 280 -6.77 -2.55 5.34
N ASN A 281 -7.88 -1.89 5.60
CA ASN A 281 -8.24 -0.59 5.03
C ASN A 281 -7.73 0.55 5.93
N PHE A 282 -6.58 1.11 5.58
CA PHE A 282 -5.92 2.18 6.33
C PHE A 282 -6.59 3.54 6.16
N THR A 283 -7.36 3.73 5.09
CA THR A 283 -8.11 4.97 4.86
C THR A 283 -9.25 5.13 5.87
N ASP A 284 -9.97 4.05 6.11
CA ASP A 284 -11.13 4.03 6.99
C ASP A 284 -10.86 3.36 8.37
N ASP A 285 -9.62 2.91 8.60
CA ASP A 285 -9.15 2.25 9.84
C ASP A 285 -10.03 1.06 10.25
N LYS A 286 -10.17 0.07 9.35
CA LYS A 286 -11.02 -1.12 9.55
C LYS A 286 -10.54 -2.33 8.74
N GLY A 287 -10.85 -3.55 9.22
CA GLY A 287 -10.56 -4.81 8.52
C GLY A 287 -11.42 -5.08 7.28
N TYR A 288 -12.43 -4.26 7.01
CA TYR A 288 -13.26 -4.37 5.81
C TYR A 288 -12.54 -3.74 4.61
N ILE A 289 -12.16 -4.57 3.65
CA ILE A 289 -11.61 -4.14 2.37
C ILE A 289 -12.79 -3.79 1.45
N SER A 290 -12.89 -2.52 1.06
CA SER A 290 -13.87 -2.03 0.08
C SER A 290 -13.26 -2.12 -1.33
N TYR A 291 -13.95 -2.78 -2.25
CA TYR A 291 -13.57 -2.86 -3.66
C TYR A 291 -14.76 -2.58 -4.60
N ASP A 292 -15.92 -2.31 -4.02
CA ASP A 292 -17.21 -2.14 -4.69
C ASP A 292 -17.81 -0.72 -4.50
N ASP A 293 -17.06 0.21 -3.93
CA ASP A 293 -17.46 1.61 -3.87
C ASP A 293 -17.62 2.17 -5.29
N PRO A 294 -18.71 2.92 -5.59
CA PRO A 294 -18.92 3.49 -6.92
C PRO A 294 -17.78 4.39 -7.44
N ASN A 295 -16.93 4.88 -6.54
CA ASN A 295 -15.77 5.69 -6.88
C ASN A 295 -14.44 4.90 -6.93
N ASP A 296 -14.44 3.62 -6.58
CA ASP A 296 -13.30 2.73 -6.83
C ASP A 296 -13.21 2.40 -8.32
N THR A 297 -11.97 2.28 -8.82
CA THR A 297 -11.73 2.02 -10.26
C THR A 297 -11.49 0.54 -10.53
N GLY A 298 -11.23 -0.25 -9.49
CA GLY A 298 -10.78 -1.63 -9.56
C GLY A 298 -9.27 -1.77 -9.80
N HIS A 299 -8.52 -0.67 -9.67
CA HIS A 299 -7.08 -0.64 -9.94
C HIS A 299 -6.32 -1.64 -9.06
N GLY A 300 -6.54 -1.66 -7.75
CA GLY A 300 -5.90 -2.61 -6.83
C GLY A 300 -6.17 -4.08 -7.19
N THR A 301 -7.40 -4.40 -7.63
CA THR A 301 -7.73 -5.74 -8.12
C THR A 301 -6.99 -6.08 -9.42
N HIS A 302 -6.87 -5.11 -10.33
CA HIS A 302 -6.12 -5.27 -11.58
C HIS A 302 -4.63 -5.50 -11.32
N VAL A 303 -4.01 -4.70 -10.44
CA VAL A 303 -2.61 -4.87 -10.01
C VAL A 303 -2.40 -6.27 -9.40
N ALA A 304 -3.26 -6.68 -8.47
CA ALA A 304 -3.22 -8.00 -7.87
C ALA A 304 -3.33 -9.13 -8.92
N GLY A 305 -4.18 -8.96 -9.93
CA GLY A 305 -4.36 -9.89 -11.03
C GLY A 305 -3.09 -10.07 -11.86
N ILE A 306 -2.44 -8.99 -12.24
CA ILE A 306 -1.15 -9.03 -12.97
C ILE A 306 -0.10 -9.79 -12.16
N ILE A 307 -0.07 -9.61 -10.85
CA ILE A 307 0.91 -10.27 -9.99
C ILE A 307 0.59 -11.75 -9.83
N SER A 308 -0.65 -12.11 -9.44
CA SER A 308 -0.95 -13.42 -8.87
C SER A 308 -2.32 -14.00 -9.24
N ALA A 309 -2.95 -13.62 -10.36
CA ALA A 309 -4.08 -14.39 -10.88
C ALA A 309 -3.66 -15.86 -11.08
N VAL A 310 -4.53 -16.80 -10.70
CA VAL A 310 -4.19 -18.23 -10.67
C VAL A 310 -3.99 -18.76 -12.09
N ARG A 311 -2.77 -19.09 -12.44
CA ARG A 311 -2.43 -19.61 -13.76
C ARG A 311 -2.89 -21.06 -13.95
N ASN A 312 -3.27 -21.41 -15.19
CA ASN A 312 -3.75 -22.75 -15.58
C ASN A 312 -4.97 -23.21 -14.77
N ASN A 313 -5.93 -22.32 -14.59
CA ASN A 313 -7.20 -22.63 -13.94
C ASN A 313 -8.41 -22.63 -14.93
N GLY A 314 -8.16 -22.32 -16.20
CA GLY A 314 -9.18 -22.23 -17.26
C GLY A 314 -10.04 -20.96 -17.18
N GLU A 315 -9.74 -20.04 -16.24
CA GLU A 315 -10.51 -18.81 -16.01
C GLU A 315 -9.60 -17.60 -16.15
N GLY A 316 -10.15 -16.43 -16.41
CA GLY A 316 -9.53 -15.12 -16.31
C GLY A 316 -8.19 -14.99 -17.05
N ILE A 317 -7.18 -14.53 -16.34
CA ILE A 317 -5.83 -14.21 -16.84
C ILE A 317 -4.74 -15.02 -16.11
N SER A 318 -3.53 -15.02 -16.64
CA SER A 318 -2.37 -15.59 -15.97
C SER A 318 -1.60 -14.50 -15.22
N GLY A 319 -1.51 -14.60 -13.89
CA GLY A 319 -0.59 -13.79 -13.09
C GLY A 319 0.86 -14.20 -13.33
N ILE A 320 1.77 -13.22 -13.29
CA ILE A 320 3.22 -13.47 -13.51
C ILE A 320 3.76 -14.48 -12.48
N ALA A 321 3.31 -14.38 -11.24
CA ALA A 321 3.66 -15.27 -10.14
C ALA A 321 2.43 -16.01 -9.57
N GLY A 322 1.44 -16.30 -10.42
CA GLY A 322 0.15 -16.89 -10.04
C GLY A 322 0.17 -18.37 -9.70
N GLY A 323 1.34 -19.02 -9.74
CA GLY A 323 1.50 -20.45 -9.54
C GLY A 323 1.22 -21.25 -10.81
N ASP A 324 0.83 -22.50 -10.64
CA ASP A 324 0.40 -23.39 -11.71
C ASP A 324 -0.59 -24.42 -11.16
N LYS A 325 -1.88 -24.16 -11.37
CA LYS A 325 -2.93 -25.05 -10.84
C LYS A 325 -2.89 -26.44 -11.45
N ALA A 326 -2.53 -26.55 -12.73
CA ALA A 326 -2.40 -27.84 -13.39
C ALA A 326 -1.29 -28.72 -12.77
N SER A 327 -0.23 -28.09 -12.24
CA SER A 327 0.88 -28.77 -11.54
C SER A 327 0.73 -28.73 -10.02
N ASN A 328 -0.37 -28.24 -9.49
CA ASN A 328 -0.63 -28.03 -8.04
C ASN A 328 0.46 -27.15 -7.34
N ILE A 329 0.96 -26.14 -8.04
CA ILE A 329 1.90 -25.16 -7.50
C ILE A 329 1.13 -23.89 -7.17
N GLY A 330 1.19 -23.45 -5.89
CA GLY A 330 0.57 -22.19 -5.47
C GLY A 330 1.37 -20.97 -5.95
N GLY A 331 0.67 -19.86 -6.19
CA GLY A 331 1.27 -18.58 -6.48
C GLY A 331 1.67 -17.79 -5.24
N VAL A 332 2.31 -16.64 -5.45
CA VAL A 332 2.56 -15.67 -4.36
C VAL A 332 1.26 -15.22 -3.73
N LYS A 333 1.31 -14.83 -2.46
CA LYS A 333 0.13 -14.41 -1.71
C LYS A 333 -0.04 -12.89 -1.75
N ILE A 334 -1.24 -12.43 -2.10
CA ILE A 334 -1.60 -11.01 -2.15
C ILE A 334 -2.18 -10.56 -0.82
N MET A 335 -1.56 -9.56 -0.19
CA MET A 335 -2.07 -8.86 0.98
C MET A 335 -2.64 -7.52 0.54
N SER A 336 -3.92 -7.26 0.82
CA SER A 336 -4.56 -6.00 0.45
C SER A 336 -4.31 -4.95 1.52
N CYS A 337 -3.47 -3.98 1.23
CA CYS A 337 -3.25 -2.81 2.08
C CYS A 337 -3.96 -1.60 1.46
N GLN A 338 -5.25 -1.44 1.77
CA GLN A 338 -6.06 -0.41 1.13
C GLN A 338 -5.71 0.99 1.66
N VAL A 339 -5.15 1.82 0.79
CA VAL A 339 -4.77 3.22 1.06
C VAL A 339 -5.59 4.22 0.27
N PHE A 340 -6.44 3.75 -0.64
CA PHE A 340 -7.47 4.51 -1.35
C PHE A 340 -8.82 3.82 -1.19
N SER A 341 -9.88 4.58 -0.86
CA SER A 341 -11.23 4.05 -0.64
C SER A 341 -12.26 5.02 -1.20
N GLY A 342 -12.92 4.63 -2.26
CA GLY A 342 -13.81 5.52 -3.00
C GLY A 342 -13.06 6.76 -3.51
N SER A 343 -13.52 7.96 -3.19
CA SER A 343 -12.85 9.21 -3.54
C SER A 343 -11.78 9.66 -2.55
N LYS A 344 -11.56 8.89 -1.46
CA LYS A 344 -10.64 9.27 -0.38
C LYS A 344 -9.24 8.78 -0.68
N GLY A 345 -8.24 9.65 -0.51
CA GLY A 345 -6.84 9.27 -0.33
C GLY A 345 -6.52 8.99 1.14
N CYS A 346 -5.30 8.55 1.43
CA CYS A 346 -4.82 8.40 2.79
C CYS A 346 -3.88 9.53 3.20
N ASN A 347 -3.77 9.74 4.51
CA ASN A 347 -2.73 10.62 5.05
C ASN A 347 -1.39 9.89 5.09
N LEU A 348 -0.31 10.65 5.03
CA LEU A 348 1.06 10.13 5.07
C LEU A 348 1.32 9.14 6.23
N TYR A 349 0.75 9.41 7.41
CA TYR A 349 0.90 8.47 8.54
C TYR A 349 0.13 7.16 8.34
N GLN A 350 -0.98 7.17 7.61
CA GLN A 350 -1.77 5.97 7.29
C GLN A 350 -1.01 5.08 6.29
N GLU A 351 -0.36 5.68 5.30
CA GLU A 351 0.53 4.94 4.39
C GLU A 351 1.72 4.34 5.15
N ALA A 352 2.36 5.11 6.03
CA ALA A 352 3.43 4.58 6.88
C ALA A 352 2.96 3.39 7.76
N LYS A 353 1.72 3.45 8.29
CA LYS A 353 1.07 2.32 8.99
C LYS A 353 0.97 1.11 8.06
N ALA A 354 0.50 1.31 6.81
CA ALA A 354 0.32 0.23 5.83
C ALA A 354 1.64 -0.46 5.49
N VAL A 355 2.70 0.30 5.24
CA VAL A 355 4.06 -0.25 4.97
C VAL A 355 4.57 -1.07 6.16
N LYS A 356 4.43 -0.53 7.39
CA LYS A 356 4.86 -1.27 8.58
C LYS A 356 4.04 -2.53 8.82
N TYR A 357 2.71 -2.45 8.68
CA TYR A 357 1.80 -3.59 8.79
C TYR A 357 2.20 -4.71 7.82
N ALA A 358 2.43 -4.37 6.56
CA ALA A 358 2.88 -5.31 5.55
C ALA A 358 4.19 -6.01 5.95
N ALA A 359 5.18 -5.23 6.43
CA ALA A 359 6.46 -5.76 6.89
C ALA A 359 6.34 -6.63 8.15
N ASP A 360 5.45 -6.28 9.08
CA ASP A 360 5.21 -7.05 10.30
C ASP A 360 4.52 -8.40 10.01
N ASN A 361 3.69 -8.45 8.97
CA ASN A 361 3.04 -9.66 8.48
C ASN A 361 3.84 -10.39 7.39
N LEU A 362 5.18 -10.20 7.39
CA LEU A 362 6.15 -10.91 6.58
C LEU A 362 6.05 -10.69 5.06
N SER A 363 5.41 -9.60 4.62
CA SER A 363 5.51 -9.21 3.22
C SER A 363 6.96 -8.89 2.86
N LEU A 364 7.46 -9.51 1.81
CA LEU A 364 8.80 -9.26 1.27
C LEU A 364 8.80 -8.24 0.15
N ILE A 365 7.65 -8.02 -0.46
CA ILE A 365 7.46 -7.13 -1.60
C ILE A 365 6.28 -6.21 -1.31
N HIS A 366 6.50 -4.91 -1.41
CA HIS A 366 5.49 -3.88 -1.32
C HIS A 366 5.34 -3.22 -2.68
N ILE A 367 4.13 -3.16 -3.20
CA ILE A 367 3.81 -2.46 -4.44
C ILE A 367 2.89 -1.31 -4.09
N SER A 368 3.37 -0.12 -4.33
CA SER A 368 2.64 1.13 -4.17
C SER A 368 2.76 1.94 -5.45
N GLU A 369 1.75 2.71 -5.77
CA GLU A 369 1.89 3.68 -6.85
C GLU A 369 2.97 4.71 -6.52
N PRO A 370 3.81 5.09 -7.51
CA PRO A 370 4.69 6.24 -7.34
C PRO A 370 3.84 7.50 -7.20
N THR A 371 3.99 8.18 -6.07
CA THR A 371 3.38 9.49 -5.78
C THR A 371 4.09 10.61 -6.52
#